data_65bd6a7865410a698d483fb38243ed05
#
_entry.id   65bd6a7865410a698d483fb38243ed05
#
_cell.length_a   1.000
_cell.length_b   1.000
_cell.length_c   1.000
_cell.angle_alpha   90.00
_cell.angle_beta   90.00
_cell.angle_gamma   90.00
#
_symmetry.space_group_name_H-M   'P 1'
#
loop_
_entity.id
_entity.type
_entity.pdbx_description
1 polymer ?
#
loop_
_entity_poly.entity_id
_entity_poly.type
_entity_poly.pdbx_seq_one_letter_code
_entity_poly.pdbx_strand_id
1 'polypeptide(L)'
;MSHFESFITQLLYTKDYEAAFTVYKSYIESLDFHSVSYVFMPSVLSTEHKSTPPRFSLSKNFSKSFIEEYNEKGFQKYDYIVDAVNKGEEDRFYLWQQDRNSNKLTNQAKYIIDNAKHDHHMGNGCSIPTRRSPHGIGAVSLIGDESDCLFERYIEEHRKTLYESTTIFNNFVMANAYEIDYFIMRSIFSSLNKTERKILKLLSEGKSVPFISTQLNKSQGHIENLVMKMRTKVGGVNADGKPAISKDKLIGYSNFMRINQELN
;
A
#
# COMPACT_ATOMS: atom_id res chain seq x y z
N MET A 1 32.92 7.55 -1.30
CA MET A 1 31.48 7.64 -0.99
C MET A 1 31.06 6.26 -0.48
N SER A 2 30.46 6.18 0.69
CA SER A 2 29.94 4.91 1.21
C SER A 2 28.75 4.42 0.37
N HIS A 3 28.44 3.12 0.44
CA HIS A 3 27.26 2.57 -0.24
C HIS A 3 25.98 3.31 0.18
N PHE A 4 25.89 3.70 1.46
CA PHE A 4 24.74 4.43 2.01
C PHE A 4 24.65 5.88 1.48
N GLU A 5 25.76 6.60 1.39
CA GLU A 5 25.80 7.94 0.78
C GLU A 5 25.40 7.89 -0.70
N SER A 6 25.88 6.86 -1.42
CA SER A 6 25.49 6.64 -2.82
C SER A 6 24.00 6.40 -2.97
N PHE A 7 23.42 5.57 -2.08
CA PHE A 7 21.97 5.33 -2.03
C PHE A 7 21.18 6.64 -1.85
N ILE A 8 21.53 7.46 -0.85
CA ILE A 8 20.86 8.74 -0.60
C ILE A 8 20.96 9.65 -1.83
N THR A 9 22.16 9.77 -2.38
CA THR A 9 22.41 10.63 -3.55
C THR A 9 21.54 10.17 -4.73
N GLN A 10 21.55 8.88 -5.06
CA GLN A 10 20.74 8.34 -6.15
C GLN A 10 19.23 8.56 -5.91
N LEU A 11 18.76 8.35 -4.69
CA LEU A 11 17.36 8.55 -4.32
C LEU A 11 16.90 10.00 -4.59
N LEU A 12 17.71 10.99 -4.22
CA LEU A 12 17.40 12.41 -4.42
C LEU A 12 17.30 12.82 -5.90
N TYR A 13 17.93 12.07 -6.81
CA TYR A 13 17.85 12.32 -8.26
C TYR A 13 16.71 11.56 -8.97
N THR A 14 15.95 10.74 -8.25
CA THR A 14 14.81 10.03 -8.85
C THR A 14 13.67 10.99 -9.17
N LYS A 15 12.95 10.70 -10.25
CA LYS A 15 11.86 11.56 -10.75
C LYS A 15 10.47 11.00 -10.45
N ASP A 16 10.40 9.74 -10.07
CA ASP A 16 9.14 9.04 -9.83
C ASP A 16 9.33 7.92 -8.80
N TYR A 17 8.22 7.39 -8.36
CA TYR A 17 8.18 6.33 -7.36
C TYR A 17 8.90 5.04 -7.81
N GLU A 18 8.72 4.63 -9.07
CA GLU A 18 9.31 3.39 -9.60
C GLU A 18 10.85 3.48 -9.62
N ALA A 19 11.38 4.63 -10.01
CA ALA A 19 12.80 4.91 -9.94
C ALA A 19 13.31 4.91 -8.48
N ALA A 20 12.57 5.53 -7.56
CA ALA A 20 12.91 5.55 -6.15
C ALA A 20 12.90 4.14 -5.53
N PHE A 21 11.88 3.33 -5.83
CA PHE A 21 11.84 1.95 -5.37
C PHE A 21 12.97 1.10 -5.98
N THR A 22 13.32 1.34 -7.24
CA THR A 22 14.45 0.65 -7.90
C THR A 22 15.77 0.96 -7.20
N VAL A 23 16.02 2.22 -6.85
CA VAL A 23 17.22 2.63 -6.09
C VAL A 23 17.24 1.98 -4.71
N TYR A 24 16.11 2.02 -3.99
CA TYR A 24 15.99 1.39 -2.67
C TYR A 24 16.22 -0.13 -2.74
N LYS A 25 15.55 -0.80 -3.69
CA LYS A 25 15.72 -2.24 -3.92
C LYS A 25 17.19 -2.60 -4.18
N SER A 26 17.86 -1.89 -5.08
CA SER A 26 19.29 -2.14 -5.40
C SER A 26 20.18 -1.92 -4.17
N TYR A 27 19.87 -0.95 -3.33
CA TYR A 27 20.59 -0.76 -2.07
C TYR A 27 20.40 -1.94 -1.11
N ILE A 28 19.16 -2.42 -0.93
CA ILE A 28 18.86 -3.59 -0.10
C ILE A 28 19.53 -4.86 -0.66
N GLU A 29 19.53 -5.03 -1.98
CA GLU A 29 20.26 -6.13 -2.65
C GLU A 29 21.78 -6.06 -2.43
N SER A 30 22.35 -4.85 -2.30
CA SER A 30 23.78 -4.68 -1.94
C SER A 30 24.13 -5.05 -0.50
N LEU A 31 23.13 -5.25 0.33
CA LEU A 31 23.20 -5.81 1.69
C LEU A 31 22.88 -7.32 1.71
N ASP A 32 22.94 -8.00 0.57
CA ASP A 32 22.65 -9.42 0.37
C ASP A 32 21.21 -9.87 0.67
N PHE A 33 20.24 -8.93 0.71
CA PHE A 33 18.81 -9.26 0.77
C PHE A 33 18.22 -9.29 -0.64
N HIS A 34 17.88 -10.46 -1.14
CA HIS A 34 17.45 -10.65 -2.53
C HIS A 34 15.94 -10.52 -2.78
N SER A 35 15.15 -10.52 -1.72
CA SER A 35 13.69 -10.38 -1.80
C SER A 35 13.21 -9.26 -0.91
N VAL A 36 12.71 -8.20 -1.52
CA VAL A 36 12.18 -7.03 -0.81
C VAL A 36 10.82 -6.63 -1.36
N SER A 37 9.91 -6.28 -0.46
CA SER A 37 8.67 -5.59 -0.80
C SER A 37 8.53 -4.30 -0.01
N TYR A 38 7.88 -3.33 -0.61
CA TYR A 38 7.38 -2.16 0.10
C TYR A 38 5.87 -2.12 -0.02
N VAL A 39 5.19 -1.94 1.11
CA VAL A 39 3.75 -1.79 1.18
C VAL A 39 3.41 -0.42 1.75
N PHE A 40 2.38 0.20 1.20
CA PHE A 40 1.81 1.41 1.75
C PHE A 40 0.30 1.28 1.93
N MET A 41 -0.19 1.67 3.12
CA MET A 41 -1.61 1.75 3.45
C MET A 41 -1.99 3.21 3.73
N PRO A 42 -2.77 3.86 2.85
CA PRO A 42 -3.20 5.23 3.04
C PRO A 42 -4.14 5.39 4.23
N SER A 43 -3.92 6.41 5.08
CA SER A 43 -4.80 6.72 6.22
C SER A 43 -6.21 7.11 5.81
N VAL A 44 -6.36 7.71 4.63
CA VAL A 44 -7.64 8.17 4.08
C VAL A 44 -8.61 7.02 3.84
N LEU A 45 -8.09 5.80 3.73
CA LEU A 45 -8.85 4.59 3.42
C LEU A 45 -9.05 3.69 4.64
N SER A 46 -8.51 4.07 5.78
CA SER A 46 -8.69 3.36 7.07
C SER A 46 -9.98 3.73 7.80
N THR A 47 -11.03 4.19 7.09
CA THR A 47 -12.34 4.37 7.70
C THR A 47 -12.98 3.01 7.97
N GLU A 48 -13.25 2.77 9.15
CA GLU A 48 -13.83 1.71 10.02
C GLU A 48 -14.32 0.38 9.42
N HIS A 49 -14.52 0.16 8.13
CA HIS A 49 -15.18 -1.08 7.69
C HIS A 49 -14.73 -1.78 6.40
N LYS A 50 -13.86 -1.20 5.60
CA LYS A 50 -13.15 -1.96 4.53
C LYS A 50 -11.82 -1.30 4.24
N SER A 51 -10.76 -1.92 4.72
CA SER A 51 -9.40 -1.58 4.30
C SER A 51 -9.30 -1.69 2.78
N THR A 52 -8.93 -0.60 2.13
CA THR A 52 -8.42 -0.71 0.77
C THR A 52 -7.27 -1.71 0.81
N PRO A 53 -7.21 -2.66 -0.13
CA PRO A 53 -6.13 -3.62 -0.13
C PRO A 53 -4.79 -2.88 -0.15
N PRO A 54 -3.84 -3.31 0.67
CA PRO A 54 -2.51 -2.71 0.71
C PRO A 54 -1.87 -2.77 -0.68
N ARG A 55 -1.03 -1.79 -0.99
CA ARG A 55 -0.29 -1.72 -2.25
C ARG A 55 1.13 -2.16 -2.02
N PHE A 56 1.55 -3.11 -2.86
CA PHE A 56 2.87 -3.69 -2.79
C PHE A 56 3.68 -3.33 -4.02
N SER A 57 4.91 -2.86 -3.80
CA SER A 57 5.97 -2.87 -4.79
C SER A 57 6.93 -4.00 -4.45
N LEU A 58 7.27 -4.81 -5.43
CA LEU A 58 7.95 -6.08 -5.22
C LEU A 58 9.27 -6.13 -6.00
N SER A 59 10.31 -6.67 -5.38
CA SER A 59 11.47 -7.14 -6.13
C SER A 59 11.10 -8.35 -6.99
N LYS A 60 11.94 -8.67 -7.97
CA LYS A 60 11.70 -9.80 -8.90
C LYS A 60 11.51 -11.13 -8.17
N ASN A 61 12.23 -11.32 -7.08
CA ASN A 61 12.26 -12.58 -6.33
C ASN A 61 11.19 -12.67 -5.23
N PHE A 62 10.45 -11.59 -4.98
CA PHE A 62 9.37 -11.62 -4.00
C PHE A 62 8.14 -12.36 -4.56
N SER A 63 7.51 -13.23 -3.78
CA SER A 63 6.39 -14.06 -4.24
C SER A 63 5.16 -13.22 -4.59
N LYS A 64 4.85 -13.12 -5.89
CA LYS A 64 3.63 -12.46 -6.37
C LYS A 64 2.37 -13.23 -5.98
N SER A 65 2.43 -14.57 -6.03
CA SER A 65 1.30 -15.43 -5.67
C SER A 65 0.91 -15.27 -4.20
N PHE A 66 1.88 -15.04 -3.30
CA PHE A 66 1.57 -14.70 -1.91
C PHE A 66 0.78 -13.39 -1.81
N ILE A 67 1.19 -12.35 -2.54
CA ILE A 67 0.50 -11.05 -2.48
C ILE A 67 -0.90 -11.13 -3.10
N GLU A 68 -1.08 -11.91 -4.16
CA GLU A 68 -2.40 -12.18 -4.75
C GLU A 68 -3.31 -12.86 -3.74
N GLU A 69 -2.85 -13.93 -3.10
CA GLU A 69 -3.60 -14.64 -2.06
C GLU A 69 -3.85 -13.77 -0.82
N TYR A 70 -2.84 -13.00 -0.39
CA TYR A 70 -2.96 -12.04 0.72
C TYR A 70 -4.13 -11.06 0.51
N ASN A 71 -4.25 -10.53 -0.72
CA ASN A 71 -5.33 -9.62 -1.08
C ASN A 71 -6.68 -10.34 -1.23
N GLU A 72 -6.71 -11.49 -1.89
CA GLU A 72 -7.95 -12.26 -2.12
C GLU A 72 -8.58 -12.76 -0.82
N LYS A 73 -7.77 -13.32 0.07
CA LYS A 73 -8.21 -13.83 1.37
C LYS A 73 -8.39 -12.72 2.42
N GLY A 74 -7.95 -11.51 2.12
CA GLY A 74 -8.05 -10.36 3.03
C GLY A 74 -7.21 -10.56 4.30
N PHE A 75 -6.01 -11.12 4.18
CA PHE A 75 -5.10 -11.42 5.28
C PHE A 75 -4.74 -10.21 6.12
N GLN A 76 -4.77 -9.00 5.56
CA GLN A 76 -4.55 -7.74 6.29
C GLN A 76 -5.43 -7.58 7.54
N LYS A 77 -6.55 -8.30 7.63
CA LYS A 77 -7.45 -8.26 8.80
C LYS A 77 -6.92 -9.06 9.99
N TYR A 78 -6.04 -10.02 9.72
CA TYR A 78 -5.52 -10.98 10.68
C TYR A 78 -4.00 -10.89 10.81
N ASP A 79 -3.37 -10.05 10.01
CA ASP A 79 -1.94 -9.81 10.02
C ASP A 79 -1.57 -9.07 11.31
N TYR A 80 -0.77 -9.73 12.13
CA TYR A 80 -0.34 -9.20 13.43
C TYR A 80 0.54 -7.94 13.30
N ILE A 81 1.24 -7.79 12.18
CA ILE A 81 2.07 -6.61 11.92
C ILE A 81 1.16 -5.40 11.66
N VAL A 82 0.11 -5.58 10.87
CA VAL A 82 -0.90 -4.54 10.64
C VAL A 82 -1.58 -4.14 11.94
N ASP A 83 -1.94 -5.12 12.80
CA ASP A 83 -2.55 -4.88 14.11
C ASP A 83 -1.60 -4.11 15.04
N ALA A 84 -0.33 -4.55 15.12
CA ALA A 84 0.69 -3.91 15.95
C ALA A 84 0.94 -2.46 15.52
N VAL A 85 1.10 -2.21 14.22
CA VAL A 85 1.29 -0.86 13.69
C VAL A 85 0.07 0.03 13.97
N ASN A 86 -1.15 -0.52 13.87
CA ASN A 86 -2.37 0.21 14.23
C ASN A 86 -2.42 0.58 15.73
N LYS A 87 -1.74 -0.18 16.58
CA LYS A 87 -1.59 0.08 18.02
C LYS A 87 -0.42 1.02 18.34
N GLY A 88 0.37 1.45 17.37
CA GLY A 88 1.51 2.34 17.54
C GLY A 88 2.82 1.63 17.85
N GLU A 89 2.92 0.32 17.57
CA GLU A 89 4.14 -0.46 17.75
C GLU A 89 5.01 -0.42 16.49
N GLU A 90 5.44 0.77 16.08
CA GLU A 90 6.13 1.01 14.80
C GLU A 90 7.66 0.88 14.90
N ASP A 91 8.22 0.90 16.11
CA ASP A 91 9.68 0.94 16.34
C ASP A 91 10.32 -0.46 16.42
N ARG A 92 9.58 -1.52 16.05
CA ARG A 92 10.01 -2.91 16.16
C ARG A 92 10.23 -3.54 14.80
N PHE A 93 11.29 -4.35 14.67
CA PHE A 93 11.44 -5.32 13.57
C PHE A 93 10.63 -6.57 13.89
N TYR A 94 9.82 -7.00 12.95
CA TYR A 94 8.97 -8.19 13.10
C TYR A 94 9.63 -9.37 12.40
N LEU A 95 10.29 -10.24 13.15
CA LEU A 95 10.91 -11.47 12.67
C LEU A 95 9.84 -12.57 12.63
N TRP A 96 9.37 -12.93 11.44
CA TRP A 96 8.17 -13.75 11.24
C TRP A 96 8.25 -15.10 11.96
N GLN A 97 9.38 -15.81 11.87
CA GLN A 97 9.51 -17.13 12.49
C GLN A 97 9.64 -17.04 14.02
N GLN A 98 10.37 -16.05 14.51
CA GLN A 98 10.49 -15.80 15.93
C GLN A 98 9.12 -15.45 16.56
N ASP A 99 8.38 -14.54 15.90
CA ASP A 99 7.05 -14.14 16.36
C ASP A 99 6.05 -15.30 16.25
N ARG A 100 6.11 -16.10 15.17
CA ARG A 100 5.30 -17.30 14.96
C ARG A 100 5.48 -18.32 16.09
N ASN A 101 6.71 -18.50 16.56
CA ASN A 101 7.05 -19.44 17.63
C ASN A 101 6.68 -18.89 19.01
N SER A 102 6.36 -17.60 19.11
CA SER A 102 5.84 -17.01 20.33
C SER A 102 4.39 -17.45 20.59
N ASN A 103 4.00 -17.48 21.88
CA ASN A 103 2.60 -17.78 22.27
C ASN A 103 1.66 -16.55 22.15
N LYS A 104 2.13 -15.46 21.50
CA LYS A 104 1.41 -14.18 21.45
C LYS A 104 0.50 -14.06 20.22
N LEU A 105 0.75 -14.84 19.17
CA LEU A 105 0.00 -14.73 17.92
C LEU A 105 -1.26 -15.60 17.92
N THR A 106 -2.30 -15.09 17.28
CA THR A 106 -3.51 -15.87 16.97
C THR A 106 -3.22 -16.98 15.96
N ASN A 107 -4.07 -18.01 15.89
CA ASN A 107 -3.93 -19.08 14.91
C ASN A 107 -3.99 -18.55 13.47
N GLN A 108 -4.79 -17.51 13.22
CA GLN A 108 -4.88 -16.85 11.89
C GLN A 108 -3.58 -16.14 11.52
N ALA A 109 -2.98 -15.40 12.45
CA ALA A 109 -1.68 -14.75 12.23
C ALA A 109 -0.57 -15.78 11.98
N LYS A 110 -0.54 -16.88 12.73
CA LYS A 110 0.41 -18.00 12.52
C LYS A 110 0.21 -18.62 11.12
N TYR A 111 -1.05 -18.84 10.73
CA TYR A 111 -1.38 -19.38 9.41
C TYR A 111 -0.82 -18.52 8.27
N ILE A 112 -0.87 -17.18 8.37
CA ILE A 112 -0.31 -16.28 7.33
C ILE A 112 1.20 -16.51 7.17
N ILE A 113 1.93 -16.64 8.28
CA ILE A 113 3.38 -16.89 8.26
C ILE A 113 3.67 -18.28 7.69
N ASP A 114 2.94 -19.30 8.14
CA ASP A 114 3.10 -20.67 7.67
C ASP A 114 2.77 -20.80 6.16
N ASN A 115 1.72 -20.15 5.70
CA ASN A 115 1.34 -20.06 4.29
C ASN A 115 2.45 -19.40 3.45
N ALA A 116 2.99 -18.25 3.89
CA ALA A 116 4.11 -17.61 3.22
C ALA A 116 5.31 -18.58 3.07
N LYS A 117 5.66 -19.29 4.15
CA LYS A 117 6.82 -20.19 4.17
C LYS A 117 6.61 -21.46 3.34
N HIS A 118 5.48 -22.14 3.49
CA HIS A 118 5.28 -23.47 2.94
C HIS A 118 4.63 -23.45 1.55
N ASP A 119 3.65 -22.59 1.34
CA ASP A 119 2.88 -22.57 0.09
C ASP A 119 3.50 -21.63 -0.96
N HIS A 120 4.23 -20.60 -0.49
CA HIS A 120 4.84 -19.60 -1.37
C HIS A 120 6.37 -19.57 -1.33
N HIS A 121 6.99 -20.53 -0.64
CA HIS A 121 8.44 -20.70 -0.55
C HIS A 121 9.19 -19.42 -0.09
N MET A 122 8.55 -18.62 0.77
CA MET A 122 9.16 -17.44 1.37
C MET A 122 9.82 -17.86 2.68
N GLY A 123 11.08 -18.25 2.63
CA GLY A 123 11.84 -18.84 3.75
C GLY A 123 11.64 -18.15 5.10
N ASN A 124 12.51 -17.21 5.44
CA ASN A 124 12.39 -16.36 6.63
C ASN A 124 12.03 -14.95 6.25
N GLY A 125 11.19 -14.30 7.03
CA GLY A 125 10.75 -12.93 6.77
C GLY A 125 11.02 -11.98 7.93
N CYS A 126 11.35 -10.74 7.59
CA CYS A 126 11.42 -9.62 8.52
C CYS A 126 10.62 -8.46 7.95
N SER A 127 9.69 -7.91 8.74
CA SER A 127 8.98 -6.68 8.37
C SER A 127 9.42 -5.52 9.25
N ILE A 128 9.67 -4.39 8.59
CA ILE A 128 10.13 -3.14 9.18
C ILE A 128 9.06 -2.08 8.90
N PRO A 129 8.16 -1.82 9.86
CA PRO A 129 7.19 -0.75 9.73
C PRO A 129 7.89 0.62 9.65
N THR A 130 7.27 1.54 8.97
CA THR A 130 7.69 2.93 8.96
C THR A 130 6.80 3.75 9.89
N ARG A 131 7.28 4.91 10.33
CA ARG A 131 6.49 5.81 11.16
C ARG A 131 5.18 6.17 10.49
N ARG A 132 4.10 6.16 11.27
CA ARG A 132 2.80 6.65 10.82
C ARG A 132 2.91 8.11 10.42
N SER A 133 2.40 8.43 9.25
CA SER A 133 2.25 9.80 8.76
C SER A 133 0.76 10.16 8.67
N PRO A 134 0.40 11.45 8.50
CA PRO A 134 -0.98 11.84 8.18
C PRO A 134 -1.51 11.17 6.90
N HIS A 135 -0.62 10.75 6.00
CA HIS A 135 -0.95 10.15 4.71
C HIS A 135 -1.16 8.64 4.79
N GLY A 136 -0.57 7.96 5.75
CA GLY A 136 -0.67 6.51 5.89
C GLY A 136 0.53 5.89 6.60
N ILE A 137 0.65 4.58 6.46
CA ILE A 137 1.69 3.76 7.05
C ILE A 137 2.35 2.96 5.94
N GLY A 138 3.69 2.97 5.91
CA GLY A 138 4.47 2.09 5.07
C GLY A 138 5.07 0.93 5.87
N ALA A 139 5.47 -0.12 5.18
CA ALA A 139 6.33 -1.16 5.73
C ALA A 139 7.19 -1.76 4.62
N VAL A 140 8.37 -2.21 5.00
CA VAL A 140 9.24 -3.02 4.13
C VAL A 140 9.25 -4.44 4.67
N SER A 141 9.15 -5.42 3.79
CA SER A 141 9.40 -6.82 4.15
C SER A 141 10.59 -7.36 3.37
N LEU A 142 11.49 -8.01 4.08
CA LEU A 142 12.70 -8.66 3.57
C LEU A 142 12.53 -10.16 3.75
N ILE A 143 12.92 -10.93 2.74
CA ILE A 143 12.87 -12.38 2.76
C ILE A 143 14.28 -12.93 2.54
N GLY A 144 14.64 -13.93 3.32
CA GLY A 144 15.89 -14.70 3.19
C GLY A 144 15.62 -16.20 3.20
N ASP A 145 16.51 -16.94 2.55
CA ASP A 145 16.43 -18.41 2.45
C ASP A 145 17.35 -19.12 3.47
N GLU A 146 18.08 -18.36 4.29
CA GLU A 146 18.96 -18.87 5.34
C GLU A 146 18.17 -19.59 6.44
N SER A 147 18.86 -20.33 7.31
CA SER A 147 18.23 -20.87 8.52
C SER A 147 17.75 -19.74 9.43
N ASP A 148 16.71 -20.00 10.22
CA ASP A 148 16.07 -19.01 11.10
C ASP A 148 17.11 -18.22 11.93
N CYS A 149 18.05 -18.94 12.58
CA CYS A 149 19.08 -18.33 13.43
C CYS A 149 20.08 -17.46 12.64
N LEU A 150 20.46 -17.88 11.44
CA LEU A 150 21.36 -17.09 10.58
C LEU A 150 20.69 -15.84 10.07
N PHE A 151 19.43 -15.93 9.64
CA PHE A 151 18.64 -14.81 9.18
C PHE A 151 18.42 -13.77 10.29
N GLU A 152 18.04 -14.21 11.51
CA GLU A 152 17.88 -13.33 12.66
C GLU A 152 19.17 -12.57 12.99
N ARG A 153 20.33 -13.29 13.02
CA ARG A 153 21.63 -12.67 13.26
C ARG A 153 21.96 -11.65 12.18
N TYR A 154 21.67 -11.97 10.93
CA TYR A 154 21.94 -11.10 9.80
C TYR A 154 21.10 -9.82 9.83
N ILE A 155 19.83 -9.95 10.16
CA ILE A 155 18.95 -8.79 10.41
C ILE A 155 19.50 -7.92 11.55
N GLU A 156 19.97 -8.53 12.62
CA GLU A 156 20.51 -7.79 13.78
C GLU A 156 21.79 -7.04 13.43
N GLU A 157 22.72 -7.67 12.69
CA GLU A 157 23.94 -7.05 12.21
C GLU A 157 23.67 -5.82 11.33
N HIS A 158 22.60 -5.85 10.53
CA HIS A 158 22.21 -4.77 9.63
C HIS A 158 21.08 -3.87 10.16
N ARG A 159 20.62 -4.09 11.40
CA ARG A 159 19.43 -3.44 11.98
C ARG A 159 19.41 -1.92 11.78
N LYS A 160 20.50 -1.25 12.15
CA LYS A 160 20.62 0.20 12.02
C LYS A 160 20.50 0.65 10.57
N THR A 161 21.25 0.04 9.69
CA THR A 161 21.29 0.36 8.26
C THR A 161 19.93 0.12 7.59
N LEU A 162 19.28 -0.98 7.92
CA LEU A 162 17.94 -1.32 7.43
C LEU A 162 16.90 -0.30 7.90
N TYR A 163 16.95 0.06 9.19
CA TYR A 163 16.03 1.06 9.74
C TYR A 163 16.22 2.43 9.09
N GLU A 164 17.46 2.90 9.00
CA GLU A 164 17.78 4.22 8.42
C GLU A 164 17.40 4.27 6.93
N SER A 165 17.79 3.27 6.14
CA SER A 165 17.47 3.25 4.71
C SER A 165 15.97 3.14 4.43
N THR A 166 15.25 2.30 5.20
CA THR A 166 13.80 2.18 5.10
C THR A 166 13.10 3.50 5.47
N THR A 167 13.55 4.14 6.55
CA THR A 167 13.00 5.42 7.00
C THR A 167 13.24 6.53 5.98
N ILE A 168 14.45 6.63 5.44
CA ILE A 168 14.79 7.61 4.41
C ILE A 168 13.97 7.39 3.15
N PHE A 169 13.90 6.15 2.68
CA PHE A 169 13.09 5.80 1.52
C PHE A 169 11.63 6.17 1.73
N ASN A 170 11.03 5.75 2.85
CA ASN A 170 9.64 6.05 3.16
C ASN A 170 9.39 7.56 3.27
N ASN A 171 10.29 8.32 3.92
CA ASN A 171 10.14 9.77 4.05
C ASN A 171 10.27 10.47 2.68
N PHE A 172 11.18 10.00 1.84
CA PHE A 172 11.31 10.48 0.46
C PHE A 172 10.02 10.23 -0.33
N VAL A 173 9.50 9.01 -0.24
CA VAL A 173 8.23 8.61 -0.83
C VAL A 173 7.09 9.49 -0.32
N MET A 174 7.01 9.76 1.00
CA MET A 174 5.97 10.62 1.59
C MET A 174 6.13 12.10 1.23
N ALA A 175 7.34 12.61 1.12
CA ALA A 175 7.60 14.00 0.71
C ALA A 175 7.22 14.26 -0.76
N ASN A 176 7.30 13.23 -1.59
CA ASN A 176 6.88 13.27 -3.00
C ASN A 176 5.46 12.68 -3.19
N ALA A 177 4.61 12.82 -2.18
CA ALA A 177 3.29 12.20 -2.07
C ALA A 177 2.36 12.43 -3.27
N TYR A 178 2.61 13.44 -4.10
CA TYR A 178 1.86 13.63 -5.35
C TYR A 178 1.92 12.40 -6.26
N GLU A 179 3.02 11.67 -6.25
CA GLU A 179 3.16 10.46 -7.06
C GLU A 179 2.62 9.22 -6.34
N ILE A 180 2.66 9.18 -5.00
CA ILE A 180 2.11 8.07 -4.22
C ILE A 180 0.60 8.12 -4.17
N ASP A 181 0.03 9.27 -3.87
CA ASP A 181 -1.42 9.44 -3.95
C ASP A 181 -1.91 9.11 -5.36
N TYR A 182 -1.16 9.50 -6.38
CA TYR A 182 -1.39 9.14 -7.76
C TYR A 182 -1.30 7.62 -7.98
N PHE A 183 -0.24 6.98 -7.53
CA PHE A 183 -0.03 5.53 -7.69
C PHE A 183 -1.07 4.70 -6.94
N ILE A 184 -1.36 5.06 -5.68
CA ILE A 184 -2.33 4.37 -4.83
C ILE A 184 -3.75 4.62 -5.32
N MET A 185 -4.09 5.87 -5.59
CA MET A 185 -5.42 6.25 -6.05
C MET A 185 -5.65 5.88 -7.51
N ARG A 186 -4.62 5.93 -8.38
CA ARG A 186 -4.73 5.49 -9.77
C ARG A 186 -5.28 4.08 -9.87
N SER A 187 -4.88 3.17 -9.00
CA SER A 187 -5.40 1.82 -9.03
C SER A 187 -6.84 1.69 -8.49
N ILE A 188 -7.22 2.52 -7.51
CA ILE A 188 -8.62 2.59 -7.05
C ILE A 188 -9.47 3.16 -8.18
N PHE A 189 -9.02 4.24 -8.79
CA PHE A 189 -9.72 4.87 -9.92
C PHE A 189 -9.57 4.08 -11.23
N SER A 190 -8.57 3.22 -11.39
CA SER A 190 -8.48 2.29 -12.54
C SER A 190 -9.63 1.29 -12.57
N SER A 191 -10.25 0.99 -11.43
CA SER A 191 -11.47 0.18 -11.33
C SER A 191 -12.71 0.87 -11.93
N LEU A 192 -12.65 2.20 -12.13
CA LEU A 192 -13.74 2.95 -12.75
C LEU A 192 -13.69 2.79 -14.27
N ASN A 193 -14.85 2.50 -14.86
CA ASN A 193 -14.98 2.46 -16.32
C ASN A 193 -14.96 3.88 -16.93
N LYS A 194 -14.87 3.94 -18.26
CA LYS A 194 -14.78 5.21 -19.03
C LYS A 194 -15.93 6.18 -18.71
N THR A 195 -17.15 5.68 -18.58
CA THR A 195 -18.33 6.49 -18.26
C THR A 195 -18.27 7.02 -16.83
N GLU A 196 -17.90 6.19 -15.87
CA GLU A 196 -17.74 6.57 -14.46
C GLU A 196 -16.67 7.66 -14.30
N ARG A 197 -15.53 7.52 -14.98
CA ARG A 197 -14.46 8.54 -14.98
C ARG A 197 -14.96 9.87 -15.56
N LYS A 198 -15.70 9.83 -16.68
CA LYS A 198 -16.27 11.05 -17.30
C LYS A 198 -17.27 11.75 -16.39
N ILE A 199 -18.13 10.99 -15.70
CA ILE A 199 -19.06 11.55 -14.70
C ILE A 199 -18.28 12.19 -13.55
N LEU A 200 -17.28 11.51 -13.03
CA LEU A 200 -16.47 12.00 -11.92
C LEU A 200 -15.71 13.27 -12.30
N LYS A 201 -15.15 13.34 -13.49
CA LYS A 201 -14.52 14.56 -14.06
C LYS A 201 -15.50 15.73 -14.06
N LEU A 202 -16.69 15.55 -14.61
CA LEU A 202 -17.71 16.61 -14.68
C LEU A 202 -18.18 17.05 -13.28
N LEU A 203 -18.33 16.13 -12.36
CA LEU A 203 -18.65 16.46 -10.97
C LEU A 203 -17.54 17.26 -10.29
N SER A 204 -16.27 16.92 -10.55
CA SER A 204 -15.13 17.66 -10.01
C SER A 204 -14.96 19.06 -10.61
N GLU A 205 -15.49 19.28 -11.82
CA GLU A 205 -15.63 20.59 -12.45
C GLU A 205 -16.87 21.39 -11.96
N GLY A 206 -17.55 20.88 -10.93
CA GLY A 206 -18.74 21.52 -10.35
C GLY A 206 -20.02 21.39 -11.19
N LYS A 207 -20.04 20.50 -12.20
CA LYS A 207 -21.25 20.30 -13.00
C LYS A 207 -22.34 19.57 -12.22
N SER A 208 -23.58 20.02 -12.40
CA SER A 208 -24.76 19.40 -11.74
C SER A 208 -25.15 18.06 -12.39
N VAL A 209 -25.83 17.19 -11.63
CA VAL A 209 -26.34 15.92 -12.16
C VAL A 209 -27.26 16.12 -13.37
N PRO A 210 -28.19 17.09 -13.39
CA PRO A 210 -29.00 17.38 -14.58
C PRO A 210 -28.14 17.74 -15.82
N PHE A 211 -27.12 18.57 -15.64
CA PHE A 211 -26.20 18.92 -16.73
C PHE A 211 -25.48 17.67 -17.27
N ILE A 212 -24.94 16.83 -16.37
CA ILE A 212 -24.23 15.58 -16.74
C ILE A 212 -25.18 14.61 -17.46
N SER A 213 -26.41 14.50 -16.98
CA SER A 213 -27.47 13.70 -17.58
C SER A 213 -27.71 14.09 -19.05
N THR A 214 -27.87 15.37 -19.33
CA THR A 214 -28.04 15.90 -20.68
C THR A 214 -26.80 15.66 -21.54
N GLN A 215 -25.62 15.98 -21.02
CA GLN A 215 -24.35 15.85 -21.74
C GLN A 215 -24.01 14.39 -22.11
N LEU A 216 -24.38 13.43 -21.27
CA LEU A 216 -24.10 12.02 -21.50
C LEU A 216 -25.28 11.24 -22.11
N ASN A 217 -26.37 11.91 -22.39
CA ASN A 217 -27.65 11.32 -22.86
C ASN A 217 -28.08 10.13 -21.98
N LYS A 218 -28.17 10.35 -20.67
CA LYS A 218 -28.55 9.36 -19.67
C LYS A 218 -29.53 9.99 -18.69
N SER A 219 -30.43 9.20 -18.08
CA SER A 219 -31.33 9.73 -17.05
C SER A 219 -30.57 10.17 -15.79
N GLN A 220 -31.11 11.15 -15.06
CA GLN A 220 -30.54 11.62 -13.80
C GLN A 220 -30.38 10.47 -12.77
N GLY A 221 -31.41 9.63 -12.63
CA GLY A 221 -31.37 8.46 -11.76
C GLY A 221 -30.27 7.46 -12.14
N HIS A 222 -29.98 7.33 -13.46
CA HIS A 222 -28.85 6.50 -13.90
C HIS A 222 -27.50 7.11 -13.47
N ILE A 223 -27.33 8.45 -13.60
CA ILE A 223 -26.12 9.13 -13.16
C ILE A 223 -25.94 8.99 -11.63
N GLU A 224 -27.01 9.19 -10.86
CA GLU A 224 -26.98 9.03 -9.38
C GLU A 224 -26.60 7.61 -8.95
N ASN A 225 -27.15 6.59 -9.62
CA ASN A 225 -26.79 5.20 -9.39
C ASN A 225 -25.30 4.93 -9.70
N LEU A 226 -24.76 5.51 -10.77
CA LEU A 226 -23.34 5.39 -11.09
C LEU A 226 -22.48 6.08 -10.03
N VAL A 227 -22.89 7.27 -9.56
CA VAL A 227 -22.19 7.97 -8.46
C VAL A 227 -22.21 7.12 -7.19
N MET A 228 -23.32 6.50 -6.85
CA MET A 228 -23.42 5.59 -5.71
C MET A 228 -22.47 4.38 -5.87
N LYS A 229 -22.45 3.75 -7.05
CA LYS A 229 -21.52 2.65 -7.36
C LYS A 229 -20.05 3.08 -7.26
N MET A 230 -19.69 4.26 -7.78
CA MET A 230 -18.34 4.80 -7.65
C MET A 230 -17.96 5.03 -6.18
N ARG A 231 -18.86 5.59 -5.37
CA ARG A 231 -18.65 5.75 -3.92
C ARG A 231 -18.39 4.41 -3.22
N THR A 232 -19.10 3.37 -3.61
CA THR A 232 -18.87 2.00 -3.10
C THR A 232 -17.53 1.42 -3.58
N LYS A 233 -17.20 1.59 -4.86
CA LYS A 233 -15.92 1.09 -5.41
C LYS A 233 -14.71 1.77 -4.76
N VAL A 234 -14.79 3.08 -4.53
CA VAL A 234 -13.69 3.89 -4.00
C VAL A 234 -13.60 3.83 -2.48
N GLY A 235 -14.72 3.88 -1.78
CA GLY A 235 -14.78 3.98 -0.32
C GLY A 235 -15.30 2.74 0.41
N GLY A 236 -15.73 1.70 -0.32
CA GLY A 236 -16.37 0.55 0.29
C GLY A 236 -17.79 0.82 0.78
N VAL A 237 -18.30 -0.07 1.62
CA VAL A 237 -19.63 0.07 2.28
C VAL A 237 -19.44 0.10 3.79
N ASN A 238 -20.32 0.83 4.49
CA ASN A 238 -20.40 0.84 5.94
C ASN A 238 -21.18 -0.39 6.46
N ALA A 239 -21.39 -0.47 7.77
CA ALA A 239 -22.11 -1.57 8.43
C ALA A 239 -23.54 -1.74 7.89
N ASP A 240 -24.19 -0.65 7.45
CA ASP A 240 -25.55 -0.66 6.90
C ASP A 240 -25.60 -1.01 5.40
N GLY A 241 -24.48 -1.39 4.79
CA GLY A 241 -24.39 -1.69 3.37
C GLY A 241 -24.42 -0.47 2.44
N LYS A 242 -24.36 0.76 2.99
CA LYS A 242 -24.32 2.01 2.23
C LYS A 242 -22.88 2.41 1.90
N PRO A 243 -22.64 3.21 0.83
CA PRO A 243 -21.31 3.72 0.53
C PRO A 243 -20.69 4.42 1.74
N ALA A 244 -19.46 4.04 2.13
CA ALA A 244 -18.77 4.57 3.29
C ALA A 244 -18.26 6.02 3.11
N ILE A 245 -18.16 6.50 1.86
CA ILE A 245 -17.76 7.89 1.56
C ILE A 245 -18.93 8.70 0.98
N SER A 246 -18.95 10.01 1.28
CA SER A 246 -19.91 10.94 0.67
C SER A 246 -19.56 11.24 -0.79
N LYS A 247 -20.49 11.86 -1.53
CA LYS A 247 -20.23 12.36 -2.89
C LYS A 247 -19.13 13.42 -2.89
N ASP A 248 -19.15 14.33 -1.91
CA ASP A 248 -18.17 15.42 -1.82
C ASP A 248 -16.78 14.89 -1.51
N LYS A 249 -16.68 13.84 -0.68
CA LYS A 249 -15.42 13.15 -0.42
C LYS A 249 -14.88 12.45 -1.66
N LEU A 250 -15.75 11.81 -2.46
CA LEU A 250 -15.37 11.22 -3.75
C LEU A 250 -14.85 12.29 -4.73
N ILE A 251 -15.51 13.45 -4.80
CA ILE A 251 -15.11 14.58 -5.63
C ILE A 251 -13.79 15.15 -5.12
N GLY A 252 -13.63 15.32 -3.80
CA GLY A 252 -12.40 15.78 -3.17
C GLY A 252 -11.21 14.89 -3.52
N TYR A 253 -11.38 13.58 -3.49
CA TYR A 253 -10.35 12.63 -3.90
C TYR A 253 -10.00 12.78 -5.39
N SER A 254 -11.00 12.94 -6.26
CA SER A 254 -10.79 13.15 -7.68
C SER A 254 -10.00 14.44 -7.98
N ASN A 255 -10.30 15.52 -7.28
CA ASN A 255 -9.60 16.80 -7.41
C ASN A 255 -8.16 16.71 -6.91
N PHE A 256 -7.96 16.09 -5.74
CA PHE A 256 -6.64 15.86 -5.17
C PHE A 256 -5.75 15.06 -6.13
N MET A 257 -6.30 14.05 -6.78
CA MET A 257 -5.62 13.16 -7.72
C MET A 257 -5.40 13.76 -9.10
N ARG A 258 -5.84 14.97 -9.37
CA ARG A 258 -5.77 15.61 -10.71
C ARG A 258 -6.26 14.70 -11.85
N ILE A 259 -7.19 13.77 -11.57
CA ILE A 259 -7.76 12.83 -12.55
C ILE A 259 -8.30 13.58 -13.78
N ASN A 260 -8.59 14.86 -13.63
CA ASN A 260 -9.03 15.76 -14.69
C ASN A 260 -7.98 16.03 -15.78
N GLN A 261 -6.68 15.80 -15.49
CA GLN A 261 -5.60 16.09 -16.44
C GLN A 261 -5.26 14.93 -17.36
N GLU A 262 -5.64 13.69 -17.00
CA GLU A 262 -5.29 12.47 -17.77
C GLU A 262 -6.35 12.00 -18.75
N LEU A 263 -7.50 12.66 -18.81
CA LEU A 263 -8.61 12.25 -19.68
C LEU A 263 -8.67 13.07 -21.00
N ASN A 264 -7.58 13.73 -21.37
CA ASN A 264 -7.42 14.38 -22.67
C ASN A 264 -6.71 13.46 -23.65
#